data_6fa1c84e9a922035b729459e8d210aab
#
_entry.id   6fa1c84e9a922035b729459e8d210aab
#
_cell.length_a   1.000
_cell.length_b   1.000
_cell.length_c   1.000
_cell.angle_alpha   90.00
_cell.angle_beta   90.00
_cell.angle_gamma   90.00
#
_symmetry.space_group_name_H-M   'P 1'
#
loop_
_entity.id
_entity.type
_entity.pdbx_description
1 polymer ?
#
loop_
_entity_poly.entity_id
_entity_poly.type
_entity_poly.pdbx_seq_one_letter_code
_entity_poly.pdbx_strand_id
1 'polypeptide(L)'
;EQQEGAWAVTQEKEGLATTVESIATASIQATGGTQLLVGYASVSGEKYLAVYDYQQQTLSEVLHESYSQYELRDITGSGANDLVIISSSQGEGMQLKLFTAESGRFISTQQLALNPQFTSCEGLYSSLGEDGSYYLILDGQTGSGVSLASAILYYDARLQQLGEYAAITETDLYNAT
;
A
#
# COMPACT_ATOMS: atom_id res chain seq x y z
N GLU A 1 4.64 -11.07 -24.52
CA GLU A 1 3.86 -10.70 -25.74
C GLU A 1 3.58 -11.96 -26.59
N GLN A 2 2.43 -11.98 -27.24
CA GLN A 2 2.09 -13.05 -28.17
C GLN A 2 2.53 -12.63 -29.58
N GLN A 3 3.51 -13.32 -30.11
CA GLN A 3 3.97 -13.16 -31.50
C GLN A 3 3.60 -14.39 -32.30
N GLU A 4 2.90 -14.23 -33.43
CA GLU A 4 2.54 -15.30 -34.38
C GLU A 4 1.94 -16.56 -33.74
N GLY A 5 1.15 -16.41 -32.66
CA GLY A 5 0.52 -17.51 -31.94
C GLY A 5 1.41 -18.22 -30.91
N ALA A 6 2.64 -17.76 -30.68
CA ALA A 6 3.52 -18.26 -29.63
C ALA A 6 3.79 -17.16 -28.56
N TRP A 7 3.98 -17.58 -27.33
CA TRP A 7 4.45 -16.72 -26.25
C TRP A 7 5.96 -16.58 -26.32
N ALA A 8 6.45 -15.36 -26.21
CA ALA A 8 7.88 -15.07 -26.15
C ALA A 8 8.18 -14.23 -24.89
N VAL A 9 9.31 -14.52 -24.25
CA VAL A 9 9.85 -13.68 -23.19
C VAL A 9 10.51 -12.47 -23.84
N THR A 10 9.98 -11.27 -23.56
CA THR A 10 10.49 -10.02 -24.12
C THR A 10 11.41 -9.27 -23.15
N GLN A 11 11.28 -9.54 -21.86
CA GLN A 11 12.11 -8.96 -20.81
C GLN A 11 12.15 -9.87 -19.59
N GLU A 12 13.31 -9.98 -18.97
CA GLU A 12 13.54 -10.64 -17.69
C GLU A 12 14.10 -9.62 -16.69
N LYS A 13 13.67 -9.72 -15.45
CA LYS A 13 14.23 -8.99 -14.32
C LYS A 13 14.77 -9.99 -13.31
N GLU A 14 16.06 -9.93 -13.04
CA GLU A 14 16.69 -10.65 -11.95
C GLU A 14 16.64 -9.79 -10.67
N GLY A 15 16.34 -10.42 -9.55
CA GLY A 15 16.24 -9.76 -8.27
C GLY A 15 16.71 -10.65 -7.12
N LEU A 16 16.78 -10.08 -5.93
CA LEU A 16 17.14 -10.78 -4.69
C LEU A 16 15.93 -11.53 -4.07
N ALA A 17 14.86 -11.70 -4.84
CA ALA A 17 13.65 -12.37 -4.39
C ALA A 17 13.87 -13.88 -4.29
N THR A 18 13.38 -14.47 -3.19
CA THR A 18 13.26 -15.93 -3.05
C THR A 18 11.86 -16.41 -3.40
N THR A 19 10.87 -15.56 -3.22
CA THR A 19 9.47 -15.89 -3.45
C THR A 19 8.72 -14.66 -3.98
N VAL A 20 7.98 -14.82 -5.06
CA VAL A 20 6.99 -13.84 -5.50
C VAL A 20 5.68 -14.14 -4.77
N GLU A 21 5.20 -13.19 -3.99
CA GLU A 21 3.98 -13.33 -3.17
C GLU A 21 2.74 -12.84 -3.90
N SER A 22 2.88 -11.78 -4.70
CA SER A 22 1.76 -11.21 -5.44
C SER A 22 2.21 -10.60 -6.75
N ILE A 23 1.32 -10.62 -7.74
CA ILE A 23 1.45 -9.88 -8.99
C ILE A 23 0.10 -9.24 -9.26
N ALA A 24 0.10 -7.93 -9.47
CA ALA A 24 -1.09 -7.16 -9.79
C ALA A 24 -0.79 -6.13 -10.88
N THR A 25 -1.82 -5.65 -11.54
CA THR A 25 -1.74 -4.51 -12.44
C THR A 25 -2.73 -3.44 -12.02
N ALA A 26 -2.33 -2.19 -12.08
CA ALA A 26 -3.20 -1.06 -11.74
C ALA A 26 -2.82 0.18 -12.54
N SER A 27 -3.81 1.04 -12.79
CA SER A 27 -3.58 2.39 -13.27
C SER A 27 -3.41 3.29 -12.05
N ILE A 28 -2.15 3.57 -11.72
CA ILE A 28 -1.80 4.43 -10.57
C ILE A 28 -1.47 5.84 -11.05
N GLN A 29 -1.26 6.03 -12.34
CA GLN A 29 -0.96 7.33 -12.92
C GLN A 29 -2.17 7.88 -13.67
N ALA A 30 -2.54 9.12 -13.39
CA ALA A 30 -3.64 9.81 -14.06
C ALA A 30 -3.42 10.03 -15.58
N THR A 31 -2.19 9.89 -16.06
CA THR A 31 -1.81 10.10 -17.47
C THR A 31 -2.00 8.86 -18.36
N GLY A 32 -2.62 7.81 -17.84
CA GLY A 32 -2.98 6.62 -18.60
C GLY A 32 -1.80 5.70 -18.91
N GLY A 33 -1.63 4.74 -18.11
CA GLY A 33 -0.72 3.61 -18.24
C GLY A 33 -1.09 2.58 -17.19
N THR A 34 -0.76 1.33 -17.45
CA THR A 34 -0.95 0.27 -16.47
C THR A 34 0.41 -0.08 -15.90
N GLN A 35 0.55 0.04 -14.59
CA GLN A 35 1.75 -0.37 -13.87
C GLN A 35 1.61 -1.83 -13.45
N LEU A 36 2.75 -2.52 -13.39
CA LEU A 36 2.88 -3.86 -12.83
C LEU A 36 3.42 -3.74 -11.40
N LEU A 37 2.70 -4.33 -10.46
CA LEU A 37 3.11 -4.42 -9.06
C LEU A 37 3.54 -5.84 -8.76
N VAL A 38 4.70 -5.99 -8.14
CA VAL A 38 5.25 -7.29 -7.75
C VAL A 38 5.62 -7.25 -6.28
N GLY A 39 4.86 -7.99 -5.47
CA GLY A 39 5.20 -8.23 -4.07
C GLY A 39 6.07 -9.48 -3.96
N TYR A 40 7.19 -9.39 -3.26
CA TYR A 40 8.12 -10.49 -3.10
C TYR A 40 8.82 -10.50 -1.74
N ALA A 41 9.29 -11.65 -1.32
CA ALA A 41 10.13 -11.80 -0.15
C ALA A 41 11.60 -11.98 -0.55
N SER A 42 12.49 -11.30 0.18
CA SER A 42 13.94 -11.46 0.05
C SER A 42 14.43 -12.72 0.76
N VAL A 43 15.72 -13.03 0.61
CA VAL A 43 16.40 -14.14 1.33
C VAL A 43 16.31 -13.96 2.87
N SER A 44 16.29 -12.72 3.35
CA SER A 44 16.14 -12.40 4.78
C SER A 44 14.69 -12.54 5.28
N GLY A 45 13.73 -12.77 4.40
CA GLY A 45 12.30 -12.82 4.72
C GLY A 45 11.62 -11.44 4.75
N GLU A 46 12.36 -10.38 4.48
CA GLU A 46 11.77 -9.04 4.33
C GLU A 46 10.95 -8.97 3.04
N LYS A 47 9.79 -8.33 3.13
CA LYS A 47 8.88 -8.17 1.99
C LYS A 47 9.08 -6.82 1.32
N TYR A 48 9.07 -6.85 0.00
CA TYR A 48 9.23 -5.66 -0.84
C TYR A 48 8.14 -5.62 -1.92
N LEU A 49 7.65 -4.42 -2.18
CA LEU A 49 6.77 -4.10 -3.29
C LEU A 49 7.55 -3.30 -4.32
N ALA A 50 7.71 -3.88 -5.51
CA ALA A 50 8.28 -3.19 -6.65
C ALA A 50 7.16 -2.82 -7.62
N VAL A 51 7.15 -1.57 -8.09
CA VAL A 51 6.22 -1.09 -9.11
C VAL A 51 7.00 -0.79 -10.37
N TYR A 52 6.53 -1.34 -11.49
CA TYR A 52 7.14 -1.17 -12.79
C TYR A 52 6.18 -0.45 -13.73
N ASP A 53 6.70 0.52 -14.44
CA ASP A 53 6.02 1.16 -15.55
C ASP A 53 6.45 0.51 -16.88
N TYR A 54 5.48 0.25 -17.76
CA TYR A 54 5.75 -0.36 -19.06
C TYR A 54 5.59 0.68 -20.16
N GLN A 55 6.72 1.17 -20.64
CA GLN A 55 6.76 2.15 -21.72
C GLN A 55 7.76 1.72 -22.79
N GLN A 56 7.40 1.93 -24.06
CA GLN A 56 8.28 1.63 -25.19
C GLN A 56 8.89 0.21 -25.15
N GLN A 57 8.08 -0.78 -24.78
CA GLN A 57 8.47 -2.18 -24.63
C GLN A 57 9.52 -2.45 -23.54
N THR A 58 9.63 -1.55 -22.57
CA THR A 58 10.56 -1.66 -21.45
C THR A 58 9.83 -1.54 -20.12
N LEU A 59 10.12 -2.45 -19.19
CA LEU A 59 9.72 -2.35 -17.79
C LEU A 59 10.78 -1.56 -17.04
N SER A 60 10.37 -0.42 -16.47
CA SER A 60 11.22 0.43 -15.64
C SER A 60 10.69 0.42 -14.22
N GLU A 61 11.55 0.12 -13.24
CA GLU A 61 11.18 0.20 -11.85
C GLU A 61 11.01 1.67 -11.44
N VAL A 62 9.83 2.01 -10.94
CA VAL A 62 9.46 3.38 -10.56
C VAL A 62 9.25 3.54 -9.06
N LEU A 63 9.08 2.42 -8.34
CA LEU A 63 8.99 2.39 -6.89
C LEU A 63 9.51 1.06 -6.37
N HIS A 64 10.22 1.10 -5.22
CA HIS A 64 10.68 -0.07 -4.49
C HIS A 64 10.63 0.22 -2.99
N GLU A 65 9.68 -0.40 -2.28
CA GLU A 65 9.43 -0.14 -0.87
C GLU A 65 9.27 -1.44 -0.08
N SER A 66 9.74 -1.43 1.16
CA SER A 66 9.40 -2.50 2.10
C SER A 66 7.93 -2.39 2.48
N TYR A 67 7.24 -3.53 2.65
CA TYR A 67 5.84 -3.54 3.02
C TYR A 67 5.47 -4.70 3.94
N SER A 68 4.44 -4.50 4.75
CA SER A 68 3.69 -5.55 5.43
C SER A 68 2.36 -5.78 4.73
N GLN A 69 1.68 -4.68 4.40
CA GLN A 69 0.43 -4.66 3.66
C GLN A 69 0.43 -3.47 2.68
N TYR A 70 -0.34 -3.58 1.61
CA TYR A 70 -0.60 -2.45 0.72
C TYR A 70 -2.04 -2.48 0.20
N GLU A 71 -2.56 -1.32 -0.16
CA GLU A 71 -3.88 -1.13 -0.74
C GLU A 71 -3.77 -0.19 -1.95
N LEU A 72 -4.56 -0.51 -2.98
CA LEU A 72 -4.69 0.27 -4.21
C LEU A 72 -6.11 0.80 -4.31
N ARG A 73 -6.29 2.09 -4.17
CA ARG A 73 -7.59 2.73 -4.26
C ARG A 73 -7.44 4.23 -4.59
N ASP A 74 -8.38 4.80 -5.30
CA ASP A 74 -8.48 6.26 -5.46
C ASP A 74 -8.97 6.89 -4.14
N ILE A 75 -8.04 7.04 -3.21
CA ILE A 75 -8.31 7.58 -1.86
C ILE A 75 -8.43 9.10 -1.90
N THR A 76 -7.64 9.72 -2.77
CA THR A 76 -7.58 11.17 -2.92
C THR A 76 -8.72 11.75 -3.78
N GLY A 77 -9.47 10.89 -4.49
CA GLY A 77 -10.51 11.32 -5.41
C GLY A 77 -9.98 11.92 -6.71
N SER A 78 -8.74 11.60 -7.07
CA SER A 78 -8.06 12.12 -8.27
C SER A 78 -8.50 11.46 -9.59
N GLY A 79 -9.23 10.35 -9.50
CA GLY A 79 -9.60 9.49 -10.62
C GLY A 79 -8.53 8.47 -11.01
N ALA A 80 -7.41 8.42 -10.29
CA ALA A 80 -6.38 7.40 -10.41
C ALA A 80 -6.22 6.67 -9.07
N ASN A 81 -5.74 5.43 -9.10
CA ASN A 81 -5.46 4.74 -7.84
C ASN A 81 -4.25 5.37 -7.16
N ASP A 82 -4.38 5.59 -5.86
CA ASP A 82 -3.28 5.84 -4.95
C ASP A 82 -2.76 4.49 -4.43
N LEU A 83 -1.52 4.49 -3.98
CA LEU A 83 -0.90 3.34 -3.35
C LEU A 83 -0.62 3.66 -1.87
N VAL A 84 -1.25 2.91 -0.99
CA VAL A 84 -0.99 2.98 0.45
C VAL A 84 -0.14 1.80 0.84
N ILE A 85 0.97 2.05 1.51
CA ILE A 85 1.88 1.02 2.00
C ILE A 85 1.99 1.11 3.52
N ILE A 86 1.82 -0.01 4.19
CA ILE A 86 2.14 -0.16 5.60
C ILE A 86 3.47 -0.90 5.70
N SER A 87 4.41 -0.33 6.41
CA SER A 87 5.72 -0.94 6.66
C SER A 87 6.15 -0.76 8.11
N SER A 88 7.01 -1.66 8.59
CA SER A 88 7.68 -1.48 9.88
C SER A 88 8.92 -0.62 9.71
N SER A 89 9.14 0.30 10.64
CA SER A 89 10.38 1.05 10.74
C SER A 89 11.11 0.66 12.02
N GLN A 90 12.42 0.45 11.93
CA GLN A 90 13.21 0.06 13.10
C GLN A 90 13.12 1.14 14.18
N GLY A 91 12.52 0.78 15.32
CA GLY A 91 12.39 1.67 16.49
C GLY A 91 11.20 2.62 16.47
N GLU A 92 10.45 2.72 15.38
CA GLU A 92 9.32 3.67 15.25
C GLU A 92 7.94 2.99 15.14
N GLY A 93 7.93 1.64 15.12
CA GLY A 93 6.70 0.87 14.93
C GLY A 93 6.24 0.84 13.47
N MET A 94 4.94 0.62 13.27
CA MET A 94 4.34 0.59 11.93
C MET A 94 4.07 2.00 11.43
N GLN A 95 4.37 2.22 10.16
CA GLN A 95 4.15 3.48 9.47
C GLN A 95 3.33 3.26 8.22
N LEU A 96 2.49 4.24 7.91
CA LEU A 96 1.77 4.33 6.65
C LEU A 96 2.46 5.32 5.74
N LYS A 97 2.65 4.93 4.48
CA LYS A 97 3.08 5.81 3.39
C LYS A 97 1.98 5.88 2.35
N LEU A 98 1.61 7.10 1.96
CA LEU A 98 0.71 7.38 0.86
C LEU A 98 1.51 7.84 -0.36
N PHE A 99 1.34 7.14 -1.46
CA PHE A 99 1.90 7.52 -2.76
C PHE A 99 0.78 7.89 -3.70
N THR A 100 0.88 9.06 -4.28
CA THR A 100 -0.03 9.56 -5.31
C THR A 100 0.73 9.77 -6.60
N ALA A 101 0.03 9.81 -7.72
CA ALA A 101 0.64 10.11 -9.01
C ALA A 101 0.53 11.61 -9.30
N GLU A 102 1.65 12.28 -9.40
CA GLU A 102 1.73 13.66 -9.85
C GLU A 102 2.66 13.78 -11.05
N SER A 103 2.15 14.37 -12.13
CA SER A 103 2.94 14.60 -13.36
C SER A 103 3.65 13.35 -13.90
N GLY A 104 2.99 12.19 -13.80
CA GLY A 104 3.53 10.91 -14.29
C GLY A 104 4.63 10.29 -13.43
N ARG A 105 4.76 10.70 -12.18
CA ARG A 105 5.68 10.13 -11.21
C ARG A 105 4.95 9.75 -9.94
N PHE A 106 5.44 8.70 -9.28
CA PHE A 106 5.06 8.39 -7.91
C PHE A 106 5.72 9.37 -6.96
N ILE A 107 4.91 10.02 -6.16
CA ILE A 107 5.38 10.92 -5.11
C ILE A 107 4.85 10.40 -3.79
N SER A 108 5.75 10.18 -2.83
CA SER A 108 5.34 9.98 -1.44
C SER A 108 4.80 11.31 -0.92
N THR A 109 3.48 11.39 -0.81
CA THR A 109 2.80 12.63 -0.37
C THR A 109 2.69 12.71 1.14
N GLN A 110 2.72 11.57 1.81
CA GLN A 110 2.62 11.52 3.25
C GLN A 110 3.28 10.27 3.83
N GLN A 111 3.91 10.46 5.01
CA GLN A 111 4.31 9.38 5.91
C GLN A 111 3.70 9.67 7.26
N LEU A 112 2.98 8.70 7.81
CA LEU A 112 2.24 8.82 9.06
C LEU A 112 2.63 7.69 10.01
N ALA A 113 3.05 8.05 11.23
CA ALA A 113 3.15 7.07 12.31
C ALA A 113 1.76 6.68 12.77
N LEU A 114 1.49 5.39 12.89
CA LEU A 114 0.17 4.88 13.25
C LEU A 114 -0.04 4.97 14.77
N ASN A 115 -1.25 5.37 15.16
CA ASN A 115 -1.71 5.40 16.55
C ASN A 115 -3.01 4.57 16.66
N PRO A 116 -3.13 3.60 17.60
CA PRO A 116 -2.08 3.19 18.54
C PRO A 116 -0.84 2.66 17.83
N GLN A 117 0.28 2.60 18.54
CA GLN A 117 1.53 2.08 17.96
C GLN A 117 1.40 0.58 17.69
N PHE A 118 1.18 0.24 16.44
CA PHE A 118 1.10 -1.14 16.00
C PHE A 118 2.50 -1.79 15.94
N THR A 119 2.55 -3.05 16.34
CA THR A 119 3.74 -3.90 16.22
C THR A 119 3.65 -4.84 15.02
N SER A 120 2.43 -5.15 14.57
CA SER A 120 2.18 -5.86 13.31
C SER A 120 0.92 -5.33 12.64
N CYS A 121 0.82 -5.51 11.33
CA CYS A 121 -0.38 -5.25 10.53
C CYS A 121 -0.88 -6.58 9.99
N GLU A 122 -2.09 -6.96 10.39
CA GLU A 122 -2.74 -8.20 9.95
C GLU A 122 -3.65 -7.97 8.75
N GLY A 123 -4.19 -6.76 8.61
CA GLY A 123 -5.05 -6.38 7.50
C GLY A 123 -5.04 -4.89 7.22
N LEU A 124 -5.18 -4.55 5.94
CA LEU A 124 -5.41 -3.21 5.45
C LEU A 124 -6.54 -3.27 4.43
N TYR A 125 -7.58 -2.50 4.66
CA TYR A 125 -8.79 -2.50 3.85
C TYR A 125 -9.22 -1.08 3.52
N SER A 126 -9.93 -0.90 2.43
CA SER A 126 -10.63 0.34 2.12
C SER A 126 -12.14 0.15 2.18
N SER A 127 -12.85 1.13 2.69
CA SER A 127 -14.30 1.18 2.75
C SER A 127 -14.81 2.52 2.25
N LEU A 128 -15.88 2.48 1.43
CA LEU A 128 -16.56 3.68 0.97
C LEU A 128 -17.58 4.13 2.01
N GLY A 129 -17.44 5.34 2.52
CA GLY A 129 -18.40 5.96 3.42
C GLY A 129 -19.65 6.45 2.70
N GLU A 130 -20.70 6.74 3.46
CA GLU A 130 -21.97 7.27 2.93
C GLU A 130 -21.81 8.67 2.29
N ASP A 131 -20.79 9.41 2.71
CA ASP A 131 -20.41 10.72 2.19
C ASP A 131 -19.59 10.64 0.88
N GLY A 132 -19.30 9.42 0.40
CA GLY A 132 -18.48 9.17 -0.78
C GLY A 132 -16.96 9.21 -0.52
N SER A 133 -16.52 9.44 0.71
CA SER A 133 -15.12 9.40 1.09
C SER A 133 -14.65 7.96 1.31
N TYR A 134 -13.38 7.71 1.01
CA TYR A 134 -12.76 6.43 1.35
C TYR A 134 -12.13 6.48 2.75
N TYR A 135 -12.40 5.43 3.51
CA TYR A 135 -11.77 5.16 4.79
C TYR A 135 -10.80 3.99 4.63
N LEU A 136 -9.64 4.10 5.23
CA LEU A 136 -8.70 3.00 5.37
C LEU A 136 -8.87 2.41 6.77
N ILE A 137 -9.01 1.10 6.84
CA ILE A 137 -9.13 0.36 8.08
C ILE A 137 -7.89 -0.53 8.18
N LEU A 138 -7.13 -0.33 9.24
CA LEU A 138 -5.95 -1.11 9.55
C LEU A 138 -6.21 -1.91 10.80
N ASP A 139 -6.07 -3.23 10.69
CA ASP A 139 -6.15 -4.15 11.82
C ASP A 139 -4.75 -4.68 12.14
N GLY A 140 -4.43 -4.77 13.42
CA GLY A 140 -3.12 -5.23 13.84
C GLY A 140 -3.00 -5.47 15.35
N GLN A 141 -1.79 -5.76 15.77
CA GLN A 141 -1.44 -5.96 17.16
C GLN A 141 -0.68 -4.77 17.70
N THR A 142 -0.89 -4.48 18.99
CA THR A 142 -0.21 -3.39 19.69
C THR A 142 0.59 -3.94 20.89
N GLY A 143 1.63 -3.20 21.33
CA GLY A 143 2.41 -3.55 22.51
C GLY A 143 3.20 -4.84 22.35
N SER A 144 3.07 -5.76 23.30
CA SER A 144 3.81 -7.04 23.32
C SER A 144 3.17 -8.16 22.47
N GLY A 145 2.32 -7.81 21.50
CA GLY A 145 1.74 -8.77 20.57
C GLY A 145 0.51 -9.52 21.08
N VAL A 146 -0.19 -8.98 22.04
CA VAL A 146 -1.36 -9.63 22.68
C VAL A 146 -2.66 -8.86 22.47
N SER A 147 -2.57 -7.54 22.30
CA SER A 147 -3.77 -6.69 22.16
C SER A 147 -4.05 -6.39 20.69
N LEU A 148 -5.26 -6.70 20.26
CA LEU A 148 -5.76 -6.34 18.95
C LEU A 148 -6.23 -4.88 18.94
N ALA A 149 -6.02 -4.18 17.85
CA ALA A 149 -6.51 -2.84 17.65
C ALA A 149 -6.82 -2.61 16.17
N SER A 150 -7.75 -1.69 15.93
CA SER A 150 -8.06 -1.18 14.59
C SER A 150 -7.86 0.32 14.56
N ALA A 151 -7.22 0.84 13.53
CA ALA A 151 -7.17 2.26 13.24
C ALA A 151 -8.00 2.54 11.99
N ILE A 152 -8.83 3.58 12.05
CA ILE A 152 -9.62 4.07 10.92
C ILE A 152 -9.03 5.42 10.52
N LEU A 153 -8.61 5.51 9.29
CA LEU A 153 -8.03 6.70 8.69
C LEU A 153 -8.94 7.20 7.56
N TYR A 154 -8.94 8.49 7.33
CA TYR A 154 -9.64 9.10 6.19
C TYR A 154 -8.76 10.12 5.50
N TYR A 155 -9.02 10.38 4.22
CA TYR A 155 -8.34 11.43 3.49
C TYR A 155 -9.12 12.75 3.58
N ASP A 156 -8.51 13.77 4.19
CA ASP A 156 -9.05 15.13 4.19
C ASP A 156 -8.61 15.84 2.90
N ALA A 157 -9.52 15.98 1.95
CA ALA A 157 -9.26 16.60 0.66
C ALA A 157 -8.89 18.09 0.77
N ARG A 158 -9.34 18.78 1.85
CA ARG A 158 -9.01 20.19 2.10
C ARG A 158 -7.57 20.35 2.59
N LEU A 159 -7.13 19.45 3.45
CA LEU A 159 -5.78 19.44 4.00
C LEU A 159 -4.82 18.65 3.11
N GLN A 160 -5.35 17.89 2.15
CA GLN A 160 -4.62 16.97 1.26
C GLN A 160 -3.76 15.95 2.03
N GLN A 161 -4.33 15.39 3.07
CA GLN A 161 -3.63 14.42 3.93
C GLN A 161 -4.56 13.38 4.53
N LEU A 162 -4.00 12.22 4.84
CA LEU A 162 -4.65 11.22 5.68
C LEU A 162 -4.63 11.71 7.13
N GLY A 163 -5.77 11.58 7.79
CA GLY A 163 -5.93 11.81 9.21
C GLY A 163 -6.51 10.59 9.91
N GLU A 164 -6.26 10.49 11.20
CA GLU A 164 -6.90 9.48 12.04
C GLU A 164 -8.35 9.90 12.29
N TYR A 165 -9.29 8.99 12.00
CA TYR A 165 -10.71 9.16 12.29
C TYR A 165 -11.06 8.58 13.65
N ALA A 166 -10.63 7.32 13.89
CA ALA A 166 -10.84 6.61 15.15
C ALA A 166 -9.79 5.52 15.34
N ALA A 167 -9.54 5.20 16.59
CA ALA A 167 -8.80 3.99 16.97
C ALA A 167 -9.68 3.18 17.92
N ILE A 168 -9.76 1.89 17.71
CA ILE A 168 -10.53 0.96 18.54
C ILE A 168 -9.57 -0.08 19.08
N THR A 169 -9.52 -0.22 20.39
CA THR A 169 -8.72 -1.24 21.06
C THR A 169 -9.59 -2.34 21.63
N GLU A 170 -9.01 -3.47 21.96
CA GLU A 170 -9.73 -4.57 22.62
C GLU A 170 -10.44 -4.10 23.91
N THR A 171 -9.82 -3.18 24.64
CA THR A 171 -10.40 -2.60 25.86
C THR A 171 -11.69 -1.83 25.58
N ASP A 172 -11.77 -1.14 24.44
CA ASP A 172 -12.96 -0.38 24.05
C ASP A 172 -14.12 -1.30 23.71
N LEU A 173 -13.86 -2.46 23.13
CA LEU A 173 -14.86 -3.48 22.82
C LEU A 173 -15.45 -4.09 24.09
N TYR A 174 -14.65 -4.32 25.13
CA TYR A 174 -15.13 -4.83 26.43
C TYR A 174 -15.95 -3.80 27.21
N ASN A 175 -15.69 -2.51 27.03
CA ASN A 175 -16.44 -1.46 27.72
C ASN A 175 -17.77 -1.11 27.02
N ALA A 176 -18.00 -1.60 25.80
CA ALA A 176 -19.23 -1.36 25.04
C ALA A 176 -20.32 -2.40 25.28
N THR A 177 -20.06 -3.46 26.06
CA THR A 177 -21.00 -4.52 26.46
C THR A 177 -21.50 -4.30 27.88
#